data_3926141a65f885b6a6f5323f1b3dc687
#
_entry.id   3926141a65f885b6a6f5323f1b3dc687
#
_cell.length_a   1.000
_cell.length_b   1.000
_cell.length_c   1.000
_cell.angle_alpha   90.00
_cell.angle_beta   90.00
_cell.angle_gamma   90.00
#
_symmetry.space_group_name_H-M   'P 1'
#
loop_
_entity.id
_entity.type
_entity.pdbx_description
1 polymer ?
#
loop_
_entity_poly.entity_id
_entity_poly.type
_entity_poly.pdbx_seq_one_letter_code
_entity_poly.pdbx_strand_id
1 'polypeptide(L)'
;MAFSSAFDLIRRHVAEDRLPTAVLGVATADGTVALEAFGPASREDRYPLFSITKPLLGIAAARAIARGLLTPETPLAAALPAFGAGRDDIVRLRHLASHTSGISEPALDTPVPLRTELLSRGRDFAAGTASRYSTLAFEGIAALVEHATGRAWDAEVTAWAAEIGAHGLSLDLADAHPVADAAAAGVDMERFAALRHPGAGLAGRADDLLRLGSALLRIGDGERGGILSPATLAMMLRPLTGAIPRLDPYPAERGQDWGFTWNLRSRAPGLIDRDAYGHGGWAGTEFWVHPTAGVSWVLLTNRALHADVDADALDNAIIGAL
;
A
#
# COMPACT_ATOMS: atom_id res chain seq x y z
N MET A 1 27.91 11.74 0.97
CA MET A 1 26.93 11.06 1.85
C MET A 1 26.37 9.86 1.08
N ALA A 2 26.12 8.74 1.73
CA ALA A 2 25.39 7.65 1.10
C ALA A 2 24.03 8.19 0.60
N PHE A 3 23.56 7.67 -0.55
CA PHE A 3 22.29 8.07 -1.17
C PHE A 3 22.20 9.52 -1.72
N SER A 4 23.32 10.25 -1.84
CA SER A 4 23.28 11.65 -2.34
C SER A 4 22.58 11.78 -3.69
N SER A 5 22.79 10.85 -4.63
CA SER A 5 22.14 10.86 -5.95
C SER A 5 20.62 10.81 -5.88
N ALA A 6 20.07 10.01 -4.96
CA ALA A 6 18.61 9.91 -4.75
C ALA A 6 18.03 11.22 -4.18
N PHE A 7 18.70 11.78 -3.16
CA PHE A 7 18.29 13.05 -2.57
C PHE A 7 18.42 14.22 -3.53
N ASP A 8 19.48 14.27 -4.35
CA ASP A 8 19.66 15.28 -5.40
C ASP A 8 18.61 15.14 -6.51
N LEU A 9 18.16 13.91 -6.84
CA LEU A 9 17.06 13.68 -7.77
C LEU A 9 15.77 14.34 -7.27
N ILE A 10 15.38 14.10 -6.02
CA ILE A 10 14.17 14.70 -5.46
C ILE A 10 14.31 16.22 -5.32
N ARG A 11 15.48 16.72 -4.90
CA ARG A 11 15.74 18.17 -4.82
C ARG A 11 15.54 18.85 -6.18
N ARG A 12 15.99 18.23 -7.29
CA ARG A 12 15.74 18.75 -8.64
C ARG A 12 14.26 18.76 -8.99
N HIS A 13 13.51 17.68 -8.70
CA HIS A 13 12.07 17.64 -8.98
C HIS A 13 11.29 18.74 -8.25
N VAL A 14 11.67 19.04 -7.00
CA VAL A 14 11.05 20.14 -6.25
C VAL A 14 11.49 21.51 -6.81
N ALA A 15 12.79 21.70 -7.14
CA ALA A 15 13.29 22.93 -7.71
C ALA A 15 12.69 23.25 -9.10
N GLU A 16 12.30 22.23 -9.85
CA GLU A 16 11.67 22.33 -11.18
C GLU A 16 10.13 22.31 -11.10
N ASP A 17 9.55 22.46 -9.93
CA ASP A 17 8.10 22.44 -9.67
C ASP A 17 7.37 21.17 -10.16
N ARG A 18 8.07 20.05 -10.28
CA ARG A 18 7.45 18.76 -10.60
C ARG A 18 6.81 18.13 -9.36
N LEU A 19 7.36 18.39 -8.17
CA LEU A 19 6.81 18.03 -6.87
C LEU A 19 6.64 19.30 -6.02
N PRO A 20 5.44 19.59 -5.48
CA PRO A 20 5.22 20.76 -4.63
C PRO A 20 5.98 20.67 -3.31
N THR A 21 5.96 19.48 -2.71
CA THR A 21 6.66 19.12 -1.46
C THR A 21 7.13 17.68 -1.56
N ALA A 22 8.20 17.33 -0.84
CA ALA A 22 8.60 15.94 -0.69
C ALA A 22 9.29 15.68 0.64
N VAL A 23 9.17 14.43 1.14
CA VAL A 23 10.00 13.87 2.20
C VAL A 23 10.53 12.53 1.70
N LEU A 24 11.87 12.43 1.58
CA LEU A 24 12.54 11.19 1.20
C LEU A 24 13.30 10.63 2.38
N GLY A 25 13.14 9.34 2.65
CA GLY A 25 13.88 8.64 3.68
C GLY A 25 14.32 7.25 3.26
N VAL A 26 15.42 6.79 3.86
CA VAL A 26 15.99 5.45 3.69
C VAL A 26 16.24 4.86 5.08
N ALA A 27 15.92 3.58 5.24
CA ALA A 27 16.15 2.82 6.46
C ALA A 27 16.83 1.47 6.14
N THR A 28 17.54 0.95 7.12
CA THR A 28 18.04 -0.44 7.17
C THR A 28 17.29 -1.20 8.28
N ALA A 29 17.66 -2.45 8.53
CA ALA A 29 17.16 -3.22 9.67
C ALA A 29 17.40 -2.50 11.02
N ASP A 30 18.48 -1.72 11.14
CA ASP A 30 18.87 -0.99 12.37
C ASP A 30 18.11 0.34 12.57
N GLY A 31 17.37 0.81 11.56
CA GLY A 31 16.59 2.05 11.61
C GLY A 31 16.87 3.00 10.46
N THR A 32 16.37 4.24 10.60
CA THR A 32 16.51 5.30 9.59
C THR A 32 17.97 5.74 9.45
N VAL A 33 18.50 5.66 8.23
CA VAL A 33 19.90 6.06 7.90
C VAL A 33 19.98 7.39 7.16
N ALA A 34 18.89 7.82 6.51
CA ALA A 34 18.80 9.12 5.86
C ALA A 34 17.33 9.58 5.84
N LEU A 35 17.08 10.86 6.06
CA LEU A 35 15.75 11.48 6.01
C LEU A 35 15.90 12.99 5.76
N GLU A 36 15.29 13.49 4.67
CA GLU A 36 15.31 14.90 4.30
C GLU A 36 13.93 15.33 3.78
N ALA A 37 13.55 16.58 4.10
CA ALA A 37 12.37 17.24 3.57
C ALA A 37 12.76 18.29 2.54
N PHE A 38 11.94 18.47 1.51
CA PHE A 38 12.20 19.34 0.36
C PHE A 38 11.02 20.29 0.11
N GLY A 39 11.33 21.50 -0.34
CA GLY A 39 10.34 22.57 -0.49
C GLY A 39 9.83 23.06 0.87
N PRO A 40 8.57 23.46 0.98
CA PRO A 40 7.98 23.91 2.25
C PRO A 40 7.61 22.76 3.22
N ALA A 41 8.09 21.55 3.00
CA ALA A 41 7.84 20.40 3.87
C ALA A 41 8.78 20.34 5.07
N SER A 42 8.30 19.69 6.14
CA SER A 42 9.04 19.25 7.31
C SER A 42 9.10 17.73 7.37
N ARG A 43 10.11 17.16 8.06
CA ARG A 43 10.23 15.71 8.27
C ARG A 43 9.06 15.12 9.07
N GLU A 44 8.40 15.97 9.86
CA GLU A 44 7.29 15.61 10.75
C GLU A 44 5.93 15.69 10.03
N ASP A 45 5.89 16.20 8.81
CA ASP A 45 4.65 16.39 8.08
C ASP A 45 4.00 15.06 7.71
N ARG A 46 2.67 15.09 7.72
CA ARG A 46 1.84 13.96 7.32
C ARG A 46 1.37 14.12 5.89
N TYR A 47 1.27 13.01 5.19
CA TYR A 47 0.78 12.94 3.81
C TYR A 47 -0.33 11.91 3.69
N PRO A 48 -1.35 12.12 2.84
CA PRO A 48 -2.26 11.07 2.44
C PRO A 48 -1.49 9.95 1.75
N LEU A 49 -1.55 8.75 2.32
CA LEU A 49 -0.77 7.60 1.85
C LEU A 49 -1.41 6.90 0.64
N PHE A 50 -2.69 7.16 0.41
CA PHE A 50 -3.48 6.48 -0.62
C PHE A 50 -3.21 4.96 -0.60
N SER A 51 -2.83 4.39 -1.71
CA SER A 51 -2.74 2.94 -1.85
C SER A 51 -1.66 2.26 -1.00
N ILE A 52 -0.75 3.01 -0.38
CA ILE A 52 0.12 2.45 0.69
C ILE A 52 -0.74 1.97 1.89
N THR A 53 -1.96 2.47 2.05
CA THR A 53 -2.94 1.94 3.03
C THR A 53 -3.19 0.43 2.85
N LYS A 54 -3.09 -0.09 1.62
CA LYS A 54 -3.39 -1.49 1.30
C LYS A 54 -2.51 -2.49 2.05
N PRO A 55 -1.17 -2.43 1.97
CA PRO A 55 -0.34 -3.33 2.75
C PRO A 55 -0.45 -3.08 4.26
N LEU A 56 -0.78 -1.87 4.72
CA LEU A 56 -0.98 -1.61 6.15
C LEU A 56 -2.20 -2.36 6.69
N LEU A 57 -3.33 -2.33 5.98
CA LEU A 57 -4.49 -3.19 6.29
C LEU A 57 -4.15 -4.68 6.08
N GLY A 58 -3.36 -4.99 5.06
CA GLY A 58 -2.89 -6.35 4.78
C GLY A 58 -2.16 -6.97 5.97
N ILE A 59 -1.32 -6.22 6.67
CA ILE A 59 -0.65 -6.67 7.91
C ILE A 59 -1.69 -7.00 8.98
N ALA A 60 -2.72 -6.17 9.18
CA ALA A 60 -3.79 -6.47 10.15
C ALA A 60 -4.54 -7.78 9.79
N ALA A 61 -4.86 -7.98 8.50
CA ALA A 61 -5.46 -9.23 8.03
C ALA A 61 -4.53 -10.44 8.22
N ALA A 62 -3.24 -10.30 7.93
CA ALA A 62 -2.24 -11.35 8.11
C ALA A 62 -2.05 -11.72 9.60
N ARG A 63 -2.14 -10.74 10.50
CA ARG A 63 -2.16 -10.98 11.95
C ARG A 63 -3.41 -11.75 12.40
N ALA A 64 -4.57 -11.46 11.81
CA ALA A 64 -5.78 -12.23 12.05
C ALA A 64 -5.64 -13.68 11.54
N ILE A 65 -4.97 -13.89 10.40
CA ILE A 65 -4.62 -15.23 9.91
C ILE A 65 -3.67 -15.95 10.88
N ALA A 66 -2.61 -15.28 11.31
CA ALA A 66 -1.64 -15.86 12.26
C ALA A 66 -2.28 -16.25 13.61
N ARG A 67 -3.35 -15.57 14.01
CA ARG A 67 -4.17 -15.88 15.21
C ARG A 67 -5.20 -16.99 14.97
N GLY A 68 -5.30 -17.54 13.75
CA GLY A 68 -6.29 -18.56 13.39
C GLY A 68 -7.73 -18.04 13.23
N LEU A 69 -7.94 -16.73 13.16
CA LEU A 69 -9.26 -16.11 13.02
C LEU A 69 -9.73 -16.06 11.57
N LEU A 70 -8.79 -15.98 10.62
CA LEU A 70 -9.02 -15.99 9.18
C LEU A 70 -8.08 -17.00 8.51
N THR A 71 -8.38 -17.31 7.26
CA THR A 71 -7.46 -17.96 6.33
C THR A 71 -7.49 -17.21 4.99
N PRO A 72 -6.49 -17.34 4.11
CA PRO A 72 -6.57 -16.80 2.75
C PRO A 72 -7.80 -17.31 1.96
N GLU A 73 -8.34 -18.47 2.36
CA GLU A 73 -9.51 -19.10 1.74
C GLU A 73 -10.84 -18.66 2.35
N THR A 74 -10.84 -17.84 3.41
CA THR A 74 -12.08 -17.33 4.03
C THR A 74 -12.92 -16.58 3.00
N PRO A 75 -14.18 -16.99 2.73
CA PRO A 75 -15.04 -16.32 1.76
C PRO A 75 -15.51 -14.96 2.31
N LEU A 76 -15.64 -13.96 1.44
CA LEU A 76 -16.17 -12.65 1.82
C LEU A 76 -17.58 -12.73 2.41
N ALA A 77 -18.39 -13.69 1.94
CA ALA A 77 -19.74 -13.95 2.46
C ALA A 77 -19.77 -14.36 3.93
N ALA A 78 -18.63 -14.77 4.53
CA ALA A 78 -18.56 -15.04 5.97
C ALA A 78 -18.79 -13.76 6.81
N ALA A 79 -18.27 -12.62 6.35
CA ALA A 79 -18.49 -11.32 6.96
C ALA A 79 -19.72 -10.59 6.38
N LEU A 80 -19.98 -10.79 5.11
CA LEU A 80 -21.06 -10.12 4.35
C LEU A 80 -21.94 -11.16 3.65
N PRO A 81 -22.94 -11.77 4.35
CA PRO A 81 -23.78 -12.82 3.77
C PRO A 81 -24.56 -12.39 2.51
N ALA A 82 -24.85 -11.09 2.35
CA ALA A 82 -25.51 -10.54 1.17
C ALA A 82 -24.57 -10.42 -0.04
N PHE A 83 -23.24 -10.50 0.16
CA PHE A 83 -22.29 -10.43 -0.95
C PHE A 83 -22.37 -11.69 -1.81
N GLY A 84 -22.47 -11.50 -3.10
CA GLY A 84 -22.41 -12.60 -4.05
C GLY A 84 -23.75 -13.30 -4.31
N ALA A 85 -24.88 -12.76 -3.83
CA ALA A 85 -26.21 -13.36 -4.06
C ALA A 85 -26.54 -13.61 -5.56
N GLY A 86 -25.90 -12.85 -6.47
CA GLY A 86 -26.03 -13.04 -7.93
C GLY A 86 -24.77 -13.59 -8.61
N ARG A 87 -23.80 -14.12 -7.86
CA ARG A 87 -22.53 -14.63 -8.38
C ARG A 87 -22.51 -16.16 -8.33
N ASP A 88 -21.91 -16.75 -9.34
CA ASP A 88 -21.65 -18.20 -9.45
C ASP A 88 -20.21 -18.58 -9.03
N ASP A 89 -19.43 -17.61 -8.54
CA ASP A 89 -18.08 -17.77 -8.03
C ASP A 89 -17.97 -17.34 -6.55
N ILE A 90 -16.93 -17.81 -5.85
CA ILE A 90 -16.69 -17.48 -4.47
C ILE A 90 -15.50 -16.52 -4.37
N VAL A 91 -15.75 -15.27 -3.96
CA VAL A 91 -14.70 -14.32 -3.64
C VAL A 91 -14.16 -14.63 -2.24
N ARG A 92 -12.86 -14.85 -2.16
CA ARG A 92 -12.12 -15.19 -0.94
C ARG A 92 -11.15 -14.07 -0.55
N LEU A 93 -10.69 -14.07 0.69
CA LEU A 93 -9.71 -13.08 1.18
C LEU A 93 -8.50 -12.94 0.26
N ARG A 94 -7.93 -14.06 -0.22
CA ARG A 94 -6.79 -13.99 -1.17
C ARG A 94 -7.14 -13.31 -2.50
N HIS A 95 -8.38 -13.41 -2.98
CA HIS A 95 -8.79 -12.74 -4.21
C HIS A 95 -8.90 -11.22 -4.02
N LEU A 96 -9.37 -10.78 -2.85
CA LEU A 96 -9.41 -9.36 -2.48
C LEU A 96 -7.99 -8.80 -2.36
N ALA A 97 -7.11 -9.53 -1.65
CA ALA A 97 -5.75 -9.12 -1.35
C ALA A 97 -4.81 -9.09 -2.57
N SER A 98 -5.13 -9.81 -3.64
CA SER A 98 -4.29 -9.90 -4.85
C SER A 98 -4.94 -9.26 -6.09
N HIS A 99 -5.98 -8.46 -5.92
CA HIS A 99 -6.69 -7.81 -7.02
C HIS A 99 -7.28 -8.80 -8.05
N THR A 100 -7.69 -9.98 -7.60
CA THR A 100 -8.27 -11.03 -8.45
C THR A 100 -9.73 -11.32 -8.13
N SER A 101 -10.40 -10.41 -7.41
CA SER A 101 -11.81 -10.59 -7.01
C SER A 101 -12.82 -10.39 -8.13
N GLY A 102 -12.42 -9.68 -9.20
CA GLY A 102 -13.32 -9.30 -10.29
C GLY A 102 -14.37 -8.25 -9.93
N ILE A 103 -14.30 -7.64 -8.75
CA ILE A 103 -15.24 -6.58 -8.34
C ILE A 103 -14.99 -5.34 -9.19
N SER A 104 -16.05 -4.78 -9.81
CA SER A 104 -15.97 -3.56 -10.60
C SER A 104 -15.63 -2.36 -9.72
N GLU A 105 -14.69 -1.50 -10.17
CA GLU A 105 -14.19 -0.37 -9.40
C GLU A 105 -15.07 0.88 -9.57
N PRO A 106 -15.50 1.57 -8.50
CA PRO A 106 -16.11 2.90 -8.57
C PRO A 106 -15.05 4.01 -8.69
N ALA A 107 -15.51 5.27 -8.82
CA ALA A 107 -14.63 6.40 -8.60
C ALA A 107 -14.05 6.38 -7.18
N LEU A 108 -12.81 6.85 -7.02
CA LEU A 108 -12.08 6.82 -5.74
C LEU A 108 -12.81 7.62 -4.65
N ASP A 109 -13.54 8.66 -5.04
CA ASP A 109 -14.34 9.55 -4.23
C ASP A 109 -15.85 9.36 -4.44
N THR A 110 -16.30 8.13 -4.73
CA THR A 110 -17.71 7.82 -4.95
C THR A 110 -18.63 8.45 -3.88
N PRO A 111 -19.80 9.00 -4.27
CA PRO A 111 -20.75 9.52 -3.29
C PRO A 111 -21.52 8.44 -2.53
N VAL A 112 -21.33 7.17 -2.90
CA VAL A 112 -22.01 6.02 -2.30
C VAL A 112 -21.12 5.41 -1.22
N PRO A 113 -21.65 5.04 -0.04
CA PRO A 113 -20.85 4.33 0.98
C PRO A 113 -20.19 3.08 0.41
N LEU A 114 -18.91 2.85 0.72
CA LEU A 114 -18.11 1.76 0.15
C LEU A 114 -18.72 0.37 0.35
N ARG A 115 -19.36 0.13 1.50
CA ARG A 115 -20.06 -1.13 1.77
C ARG A 115 -21.23 -1.34 0.82
N THR A 116 -21.96 -0.28 0.50
CA THR A 116 -23.05 -0.33 -0.50
C THR A 116 -22.51 -0.56 -1.89
N GLU A 117 -21.44 0.14 -2.28
CA GLU A 117 -20.74 -0.11 -3.55
C GLU A 117 -20.31 -1.58 -3.65
N LEU A 118 -19.65 -2.11 -2.63
CA LEU A 118 -19.17 -3.48 -2.60
C LEU A 118 -20.29 -4.52 -2.78
N LEU A 119 -21.46 -4.28 -2.17
CA LEU A 119 -22.60 -5.21 -2.24
C LEU A 119 -23.40 -5.10 -3.53
N SER A 120 -23.42 -3.92 -4.17
CA SER A 120 -24.27 -3.66 -5.35
C SER A 120 -23.53 -3.79 -6.68
N ARG A 121 -22.20 -3.74 -6.68
CA ARG A 121 -21.40 -3.79 -7.91
C ARG A 121 -21.42 -5.16 -8.55
N GLY A 122 -21.42 -5.14 -9.87
CA GLY A 122 -21.21 -6.34 -10.69
C GLY A 122 -19.79 -6.87 -10.64
N ARG A 123 -19.54 -7.90 -11.43
CA ARG A 123 -18.19 -8.42 -11.64
C ARG A 123 -17.74 -8.21 -13.08
N ASP A 124 -16.45 -7.95 -13.25
CA ASP A 124 -15.81 -7.85 -14.55
C ASP A 124 -15.32 -9.22 -15.05
N PHE A 125 -14.95 -10.11 -14.11
CA PHE A 125 -14.49 -11.48 -14.36
C PHE A 125 -14.71 -12.37 -13.13
N ALA A 126 -14.66 -13.69 -13.30
CA ALA A 126 -14.76 -14.62 -12.18
C ALA A 126 -13.53 -14.55 -11.28
N ALA A 127 -13.72 -14.68 -9.97
CA ALA A 127 -12.64 -14.58 -8.99
C ALA A 127 -11.50 -15.56 -9.27
N GLY A 128 -10.28 -15.05 -9.31
CA GLY A 128 -9.06 -15.82 -9.56
C GLY A 128 -8.74 -16.08 -11.03
N THR A 129 -9.54 -15.60 -11.99
CA THR A 129 -9.32 -15.86 -13.44
C THR A 129 -8.52 -14.78 -14.15
N ALA A 130 -8.52 -13.56 -13.60
CA ALA A 130 -7.74 -12.43 -14.08
C ALA A 130 -7.37 -11.53 -12.88
N SER A 131 -6.45 -10.61 -13.10
CA SER A 131 -6.09 -9.55 -12.14
C SER A 131 -6.43 -8.19 -12.72
N ARG A 132 -7.22 -7.40 -11.99
CA ARG A 132 -7.43 -5.97 -12.22
C ARG A 132 -7.38 -5.27 -10.88
N TYR A 133 -6.58 -4.22 -10.80
CA TYR A 133 -6.44 -3.43 -9.58
C TYR A 133 -7.80 -2.94 -9.07
N SER A 134 -8.08 -3.18 -7.80
CA SER A 134 -9.33 -2.76 -7.15
C SER A 134 -9.03 -2.22 -5.76
N THR A 135 -9.40 -0.96 -5.54
CA THR A 135 -9.33 -0.30 -4.23
C THR A 135 -10.54 -0.69 -3.39
N LEU A 136 -11.71 -0.84 -4.04
CA LEU A 136 -12.96 -1.28 -3.38
C LEU A 136 -12.84 -2.68 -2.77
N ALA A 137 -12.02 -3.58 -3.33
CA ALA A 137 -11.78 -4.90 -2.76
C ALA A 137 -11.29 -4.84 -1.29
N PHE A 138 -10.62 -3.76 -0.90
CA PHE A 138 -10.11 -3.57 0.46
C PHE A 138 -11.21 -3.26 1.48
N GLU A 139 -12.37 -2.77 1.07
CA GLU A 139 -13.57 -2.73 1.91
C GLU A 139 -14.02 -4.15 2.31
N GLY A 140 -13.84 -5.11 1.40
CA GLY A 140 -14.07 -6.52 1.71
C GLY A 140 -13.06 -7.10 2.70
N ILE A 141 -11.77 -6.71 2.61
CA ILE A 141 -10.75 -7.10 3.58
C ILE A 141 -11.07 -6.49 4.95
N ALA A 142 -11.42 -5.20 5.01
CA ALA A 142 -11.82 -4.53 6.23
C ALA A 142 -13.00 -5.26 6.90
N ALA A 143 -14.04 -5.60 6.14
CA ALA A 143 -15.18 -6.35 6.65
C ALA A 143 -14.79 -7.71 7.27
N LEU A 144 -13.88 -8.45 6.61
CA LEU A 144 -13.39 -9.73 7.13
C LEU A 144 -12.57 -9.54 8.41
N VAL A 145 -11.70 -8.53 8.47
CA VAL A 145 -10.92 -8.20 9.66
C VAL A 145 -11.83 -7.82 10.83
N GLU A 146 -12.79 -6.93 10.60
CA GLU A 146 -13.76 -6.49 11.60
C GLU A 146 -14.61 -7.65 12.12
N HIS A 147 -15.11 -8.49 11.22
CA HIS A 147 -15.86 -9.69 11.58
C HIS A 147 -15.04 -10.66 12.45
N ALA A 148 -13.78 -10.86 12.09
CA ALA A 148 -12.92 -11.83 12.76
C ALA A 148 -12.37 -11.34 14.10
N THR A 149 -12.13 -10.03 14.24
CA THR A 149 -11.48 -9.46 15.43
C THR A 149 -12.45 -8.77 16.39
N GLY A 150 -13.63 -8.39 15.91
CA GLY A 150 -14.61 -7.57 16.65
C GLY A 150 -14.17 -6.11 16.81
N ARG A 151 -13.12 -5.64 16.07
CA ARG A 151 -12.57 -4.30 16.15
C ARG A 151 -12.56 -3.64 14.77
N ALA A 152 -12.66 -2.31 14.73
CA ALA A 152 -12.54 -1.56 13.48
C ALA A 152 -11.18 -1.82 12.82
N TRP A 153 -11.17 -1.87 11.50
CA TRP A 153 -9.96 -2.19 10.72
C TRP A 153 -8.81 -1.21 10.98
N ASP A 154 -9.10 0.07 11.11
CA ASP A 154 -8.11 1.12 11.41
C ASP A 154 -7.56 1.01 12.84
N ALA A 155 -8.37 0.55 13.79
CA ALA A 155 -7.91 0.23 15.14
C ALA A 155 -6.96 -0.98 15.16
N GLU A 156 -7.16 -1.98 14.30
CA GLU A 156 -6.20 -3.08 14.14
C GLU A 156 -4.88 -2.59 13.49
N VAL A 157 -4.95 -1.66 12.51
CA VAL A 157 -3.76 -1.05 11.92
C VAL A 157 -2.98 -0.23 12.95
N THR A 158 -3.65 0.68 13.67
CA THR A 158 -2.98 1.52 14.66
C THR A 158 -2.42 0.71 15.83
N ALA A 159 -3.04 -0.42 16.18
CA ALA A 159 -2.54 -1.30 17.23
C ALA A 159 -1.18 -1.92 16.88
N TRP A 160 -1.02 -2.53 15.71
CA TRP A 160 0.28 -3.09 15.33
C TRP A 160 1.31 -1.99 15.02
N ALA A 161 0.88 -0.85 14.49
CA ALA A 161 1.77 0.27 14.22
C ALA A 161 2.40 0.82 15.52
N ALA A 162 1.64 0.88 16.60
CA ALA A 162 2.14 1.27 17.92
C ALA A 162 3.24 0.33 18.44
N GLU A 163 3.20 -0.97 18.11
CA GLU A 163 4.23 -1.94 18.53
C GLU A 163 5.63 -1.61 17.98
N ILE A 164 5.69 -0.90 16.83
CA ILE A 164 6.93 -0.44 16.19
C ILE A 164 7.18 1.07 16.36
N GLY A 165 6.39 1.75 17.17
CA GLY A 165 6.49 3.20 17.38
C GLY A 165 6.02 4.07 16.21
N ALA A 166 5.23 3.52 15.27
CA ALA A 166 4.63 4.25 14.15
C ALA A 166 3.28 4.85 14.58
N HIS A 167 3.31 6.00 15.27
CA HIS A 167 2.13 6.61 15.88
C HIS A 167 1.43 7.66 15.00
N GLY A 168 1.96 7.96 13.81
CA GLY A 168 1.41 8.98 12.91
C GLY A 168 0.32 8.47 11.96
N LEU A 169 0.08 7.15 11.89
CA LEU A 169 -0.94 6.57 11.01
C LEU A 169 -2.35 6.90 11.51
N SER A 170 -3.18 7.51 10.65
CA SER A 170 -4.55 7.92 11.00
C SER A 170 -5.41 8.08 9.76
N LEU A 171 -6.74 7.93 9.92
CA LEU A 171 -7.74 8.29 8.92
C LEU A 171 -8.11 9.78 8.94
N ASP A 172 -7.60 10.55 9.90
CA ASP A 172 -7.75 11.99 9.91
C ASP A 172 -6.76 12.63 8.94
N LEU A 173 -7.27 13.33 7.93
CA LEU A 173 -6.49 14.03 6.92
C LEU A 173 -6.35 15.54 7.19
N ALA A 174 -6.91 16.06 8.29
CA ALA A 174 -6.97 17.51 8.54
C ALA A 174 -5.58 18.16 8.61
N ASP A 175 -4.61 17.46 9.22
CA ASP A 175 -3.23 17.95 9.37
C ASP A 175 -2.27 17.35 8.32
N ALA A 176 -2.79 16.72 7.28
CA ALA A 176 -1.97 16.18 6.20
C ALA A 176 -1.79 17.21 5.08
N HIS A 177 -0.65 17.17 4.37
CA HIS A 177 -0.46 17.98 3.18
C HIS A 177 -1.61 17.77 2.19
N PRO A 178 -2.28 18.84 1.73
CA PRO A 178 -3.31 18.72 0.70
C PRO A 178 -2.68 18.23 -0.61
N VAL A 179 -3.40 17.43 -1.37
CA VAL A 179 -3.00 17.07 -2.73
C VAL A 179 -3.20 18.27 -3.64
N ALA A 180 -2.12 18.79 -4.19
CA ALA A 180 -2.09 20.11 -4.85
C ALA A 180 -2.98 20.19 -6.10
N ASP A 181 -3.15 19.06 -6.80
CA ASP A 181 -3.85 18.97 -8.07
C ASP A 181 -5.04 17.97 -8.05
N ALA A 182 -5.55 17.63 -6.87
CA ALA A 182 -6.63 16.63 -6.72
C ALA A 182 -7.85 16.94 -7.58
N ALA A 183 -8.31 18.19 -7.58
CA ALA A 183 -9.46 18.63 -8.38
C ALA A 183 -9.18 18.52 -9.89
N ALA A 184 -7.96 18.87 -10.35
CA ALA A 184 -7.55 18.71 -11.74
C ALA A 184 -7.46 17.22 -12.14
N ALA A 185 -7.13 16.35 -11.20
CA ALA A 185 -7.12 14.89 -11.37
C ALA A 185 -8.51 14.25 -11.17
N GLY A 186 -9.56 15.06 -10.96
CA GLY A 186 -10.96 14.61 -10.89
C GLY A 186 -11.37 14.00 -9.56
N VAL A 187 -10.66 14.27 -8.46
CA VAL A 187 -10.98 13.75 -7.12
C VAL A 187 -11.38 14.88 -6.18
N ASP A 188 -12.54 14.72 -5.54
CA ASP A 188 -13.02 15.53 -4.43
C ASP A 188 -12.45 14.97 -3.12
N MET A 189 -11.47 15.68 -2.55
CA MET A 189 -10.75 15.23 -1.36
C MET A 189 -11.60 15.25 -0.08
N GLU A 190 -12.61 16.12 0.02
CA GLU A 190 -13.53 16.15 1.18
C GLU A 190 -14.40 14.88 1.16
N ARG A 191 -14.98 14.56 0.02
CA ARG A 191 -15.77 13.34 -0.18
C ARG A 191 -14.93 12.09 -0.01
N PHE A 192 -13.69 12.07 -0.56
CA PHE A 192 -12.73 10.97 -0.36
C PHE A 192 -12.42 10.75 1.12
N ALA A 193 -12.12 11.81 1.87
CA ALA A 193 -11.83 11.72 3.31
C ALA A 193 -13.00 11.15 4.11
N ALA A 194 -14.25 11.56 3.76
CA ALA A 194 -15.47 11.07 4.41
C ALA A 194 -15.67 9.56 4.23
N LEU A 195 -15.17 8.96 3.15
CA LEU A 195 -15.27 7.52 2.90
C LEU A 195 -14.41 6.68 3.85
N ARG A 196 -13.38 7.25 4.50
CA ARG A 196 -12.45 6.52 5.39
C ARG A 196 -11.95 5.22 4.74
N HIS A 197 -11.50 5.33 3.48
CA HIS A 197 -11.35 4.22 2.54
C HIS A 197 -10.29 3.20 2.99
N PRO A 198 -10.63 1.91 3.26
CA PRO A 198 -9.67 0.92 3.77
C PRO A 198 -8.51 0.58 2.82
N GLY A 199 -8.66 0.88 1.54
CA GLY A 199 -7.61 0.71 0.54
C GLY A 199 -6.82 1.98 0.22
N ALA A 200 -7.15 3.15 0.83
CA ALA A 200 -6.51 4.40 0.42
C ALA A 200 -6.57 5.54 1.46
N GLY A 201 -7.30 5.39 2.57
CA GLY A 201 -7.70 6.52 3.42
C GLY A 201 -6.72 6.93 4.51
N LEU A 202 -5.63 6.19 4.74
CA LEU A 202 -4.66 6.55 5.78
C LEU A 202 -3.78 7.72 5.36
N ALA A 203 -3.42 8.56 6.33
CA ALA A 203 -2.28 9.45 6.27
C ALA A 203 -1.20 8.98 7.25
N GLY A 204 0.05 9.38 7.02
CA GLY A 204 1.18 9.04 7.87
C GLY A 204 2.40 9.91 7.58
N ARG A 205 3.45 9.72 8.38
CA ARG A 205 4.74 10.36 8.25
C ARG A 205 5.74 9.43 7.58
N ALA A 206 6.80 9.98 7.03
CA ALA A 206 7.88 9.16 6.49
C ALA A 206 8.51 8.26 7.56
N ASP A 207 8.71 8.75 8.79
CA ASP A 207 9.26 7.98 9.91
C ASP A 207 8.39 6.75 10.27
N ASP A 208 7.06 6.86 10.20
CA ASP A 208 6.16 5.72 10.45
C ASP A 208 6.42 4.57 9.46
N LEU A 209 6.58 4.89 8.18
CA LEU A 209 6.83 3.90 7.13
C LEU A 209 8.28 3.38 7.17
N LEU A 210 9.26 4.22 7.53
CA LEU A 210 10.66 3.79 7.71
C LEU A 210 10.79 2.82 8.89
N ARG A 211 10.08 3.04 9.99
CA ARG A 211 9.98 2.09 11.11
C ARG A 211 9.37 0.75 10.66
N LEU A 212 8.33 0.81 9.83
CA LEU A 212 7.75 -0.39 9.24
C LEU A 212 8.77 -1.11 8.34
N GLY A 213 9.47 -0.37 7.48
CA GLY A 213 10.50 -0.93 6.60
C GLY A 213 11.60 -1.65 7.38
N SER A 214 12.13 -1.02 8.44
CA SER A 214 13.13 -1.63 9.33
C SER A 214 12.59 -2.89 10.00
N ALA A 215 11.35 -2.88 10.48
CA ALA A 215 10.72 -4.06 11.09
C ALA A 215 10.55 -5.20 10.07
N LEU A 216 10.13 -4.89 8.84
CA LEU A 216 9.96 -5.89 7.78
C LEU A 216 11.31 -6.50 7.35
N LEU A 217 12.38 -5.71 7.28
CA LEU A 217 13.74 -6.21 7.00
C LEU A 217 14.18 -7.19 8.10
N ARG A 218 14.08 -6.82 9.39
CA ARG A 218 14.42 -7.72 10.50
C ARG A 218 13.61 -9.02 10.48
N ILE A 219 12.30 -8.94 10.20
CA ILE A 219 11.44 -10.12 10.10
C ILE A 219 11.88 -10.99 8.91
N GLY A 220 12.25 -10.40 7.79
CA GLY A 220 12.82 -11.09 6.62
C GLY A 220 14.11 -11.83 6.98
N ASP A 221 14.95 -11.26 7.81
CA ASP A 221 16.19 -11.85 8.35
C ASP A 221 15.93 -12.89 9.46
N GLY A 222 14.68 -13.16 9.79
CA GLY A 222 14.31 -14.23 10.72
C GLY A 222 14.00 -13.77 12.15
N GLU A 223 13.91 -12.44 12.42
CA GLU A 223 13.50 -11.94 13.74
C GLU A 223 12.11 -12.48 14.11
N ARG A 224 11.99 -12.93 15.37
CA ARG A 224 10.74 -13.44 15.95
C ARG A 224 10.22 -12.51 17.02
N GLY A 225 8.90 -12.47 17.17
CA GLY A 225 8.25 -11.62 18.19
C GLY A 225 7.94 -10.20 17.73
N GLY A 226 8.20 -9.86 16.45
CA GLY A 226 7.77 -8.60 15.84
C GLY A 226 6.29 -8.60 15.44
N ILE A 227 5.89 -7.58 14.67
CA ILE A 227 4.50 -7.39 14.21
C ILE A 227 3.96 -8.55 13.36
N LEU A 228 4.83 -9.30 12.71
CA LEU A 228 4.57 -10.52 11.96
C LEU A 228 5.61 -11.60 12.31
N SER A 229 5.25 -12.86 12.11
CA SER A 229 6.27 -13.92 12.07
C SER A 229 6.94 -13.97 10.67
N PRO A 230 8.19 -14.50 10.55
CA PRO A 230 8.80 -14.74 9.24
C PRO A 230 7.93 -15.56 8.29
N ALA A 231 7.22 -16.59 8.83
CA ALA A 231 6.31 -17.40 8.04
C ALA A 231 5.09 -16.62 7.54
N THR A 232 4.57 -15.70 8.34
CA THR A 232 3.44 -14.83 7.95
C THR A 232 3.89 -13.85 6.86
N LEU A 233 5.05 -13.21 7.00
CA LEU A 233 5.60 -12.34 5.97
C LEU A 233 5.85 -13.14 4.67
N ALA A 234 6.46 -14.31 4.75
CA ALA A 234 6.67 -15.18 3.59
C ALA A 234 5.36 -15.57 2.89
N MET A 235 4.27 -15.79 3.64
CA MET A 235 2.94 -16.01 3.06
C MET A 235 2.46 -14.79 2.28
N MET A 236 2.64 -13.58 2.83
CA MET A 236 2.22 -12.34 2.19
C MET A 236 2.99 -12.05 0.89
N LEU A 237 4.25 -12.45 0.80
CA LEU A 237 5.13 -12.18 -0.33
C LEU A 237 5.08 -13.26 -1.44
N ARG A 238 4.25 -14.30 -1.30
CA ARG A 238 4.06 -15.27 -2.39
C ARG A 238 3.33 -14.63 -3.56
N PRO A 239 3.84 -14.73 -4.80
CA PRO A 239 3.13 -14.24 -5.97
C PRO A 239 1.80 -15.01 -6.15
N LEU A 240 0.70 -14.27 -6.22
CA LEU A 240 -0.66 -14.80 -6.42
C LEU A 240 -1.18 -14.57 -7.85
N THR A 241 -0.48 -13.75 -8.65
CA THR A 241 -0.94 -13.32 -9.98
C THR A 241 0.00 -13.69 -11.14
N GLY A 242 1.13 -14.35 -10.85
CA GLY A 242 2.20 -14.58 -11.83
C GLY A 242 1.78 -15.22 -13.16
N ALA A 243 0.78 -16.10 -13.15
CA ALA A 243 0.35 -16.88 -14.32
C ALA A 243 -1.01 -16.48 -14.89
N ILE A 244 -1.75 -15.57 -14.22
CA ILE A 244 -3.08 -15.16 -14.68
C ILE A 244 -3.03 -13.89 -15.53
N PRO A 245 -4.00 -13.69 -16.47
CA PRO A 245 -4.10 -12.47 -17.26
C PRO A 245 -4.18 -11.23 -16.37
N ARG A 246 -3.41 -10.20 -16.74
CA ARG A 246 -3.45 -8.88 -16.11
C ARG A 246 -4.23 -7.93 -17.01
N LEU A 247 -5.19 -7.24 -16.42
CA LEU A 247 -5.98 -6.21 -17.07
C LEU A 247 -5.51 -4.84 -16.63
N ASP A 248 -5.80 -3.80 -17.42
CA ASP A 248 -5.50 -2.41 -17.07
C ASP A 248 -5.85 -2.09 -15.61
N PRO A 249 -5.22 -1.10 -14.99
CA PRO A 249 -4.29 -0.10 -15.53
C PRO A 249 -2.79 -0.43 -15.43
N TYR A 250 -2.42 -1.60 -14.92
CA TYR A 250 -1.00 -1.92 -14.69
C TYR A 250 -0.45 -2.81 -15.81
N PRO A 251 0.36 -2.27 -16.72
CA PRO A 251 0.94 -3.03 -17.81
C PRO A 251 1.92 -4.08 -17.30
N ALA A 252 2.02 -5.18 -18.05
CA ALA A 252 2.89 -6.32 -17.72
C ALA A 252 4.39 -5.94 -17.76
N GLU A 253 4.74 -4.90 -18.51
CA GLU A 253 6.12 -4.40 -18.71
C GLU A 253 6.74 -3.91 -17.39
N ARG A 254 5.95 -3.43 -16.45
CA ARG A 254 6.44 -3.03 -15.12
C ARG A 254 6.94 -4.21 -14.28
N GLY A 255 6.75 -5.44 -14.73
CA GLY A 255 7.30 -6.64 -14.11
C GLY A 255 6.82 -6.92 -12.69
N GLN A 256 5.65 -6.39 -12.32
CA GLN A 256 5.08 -6.58 -11.00
C GLN A 256 4.11 -7.76 -10.95
N ASP A 257 4.06 -8.42 -9.80
CA ASP A 257 3.01 -9.34 -9.39
C ASP A 257 2.30 -8.82 -8.13
N TRP A 258 1.19 -9.46 -7.75
CA TRP A 258 0.54 -9.20 -6.49
C TRP A 258 0.72 -10.38 -5.54
N GLY A 259 1.25 -10.08 -4.35
CA GLY A 259 1.19 -10.94 -3.20
C GLY A 259 -0.10 -10.69 -2.39
N PHE A 260 -0.08 -11.04 -1.12
CA PHE A 260 -1.16 -10.71 -0.20
C PHE A 260 -1.03 -9.22 0.18
N THR A 261 -1.73 -8.36 -0.55
CA THR A 261 -1.77 -6.88 -0.49
C THR A 261 -0.49 -6.12 -0.88
N TRP A 262 0.59 -6.81 -1.19
CA TRP A 262 1.84 -6.22 -1.64
C TRP A 262 1.98 -6.23 -3.15
N ASN A 263 2.49 -5.13 -3.70
CA ASN A 263 3.06 -5.10 -5.03
C ASN A 263 4.45 -5.75 -4.96
N LEU A 264 4.66 -6.78 -5.78
CA LEU A 264 5.92 -7.53 -5.85
C LEU A 264 6.63 -7.18 -7.16
N ARG A 265 7.91 -6.83 -7.09
CA ARG A 265 8.73 -6.47 -8.25
C ARG A 265 9.42 -7.69 -8.87
N SER A 266 8.78 -8.85 -8.81
CA SER A 266 9.34 -10.16 -9.13
C SER A 266 9.94 -10.30 -10.54
N ARG A 267 9.60 -9.40 -11.46
CA ARG A 267 10.07 -9.38 -12.86
C ARG A 267 10.50 -8.00 -13.33
N ALA A 268 10.57 -7.02 -12.43
CA ALA A 268 10.92 -5.64 -12.80
C ALA A 268 12.35 -5.56 -13.36
N PRO A 269 12.57 -4.73 -14.39
CA PRO A 269 13.90 -4.40 -14.85
C PRO A 269 14.60 -3.43 -13.88
N GLY A 270 15.90 -3.16 -14.11
CA GLY A 270 16.67 -2.20 -13.33
C GLY A 270 17.65 -2.85 -12.37
N LEU A 271 18.18 -2.08 -11.43
CA LEU A 271 19.19 -2.51 -10.45
C LEU A 271 18.58 -3.18 -9.21
N ILE A 272 17.27 -3.33 -9.17
CA ILE A 272 16.57 -3.88 -8.01
C ILE A 272 16.51 -5.41 -8.05
N ASP A 273 16.56 -6.03 -6.89
CA ASP A 273 16.36 -7.46 -6.74
C ASP A 273 14.88 -7.86 -6.92
N ARG A 274 14.67 -9.11 -7.35
CA ARG A 274 13.33 -9.63 -7.65
C ARG A 274 12.51 -9.95 -6.40
N ASP A 275 13.07 -9.78 -5.22
CA ASP A 275 12.40 -9.91 -3.94
C ASP A 275 11.90 -8.57 -3.38
N ALA A 276 12.13 -7.47 -4.11
CA ALA A 276 11.62 -6.16 -3.75
C ALA A 276 10.08 -6.13 -3.74
N TYR A 277 9.53 -5.51 -2.71
CA TYR A 277 8.09 -5.37 -2.54
C TYR A 277 7.74 -4.04 -1.87
N GLY A 278 6.53 -3.58 -2.12
CA GLY A 278 6.09 -2.28 -1.60
C GLY A 278 4.74 -1.87 -2.15
N HIS A 279 4.51 -0.58 -2.20
CA HIS A 279 3.34 0.00 -2.85
C HIS A 279 3.52 1.49 -3.12
N GLY A 280 3.02 1.95 -4.27
CA GLY A 280 2.87 3.37 -4.57
C GLY A 280 1.48 3.90 -4.18
N GLY A 281 1.38 5.20 -3.95
CA GLY A 281 0.12 5.91 -3.69
C GLY A 281 -0.26 6.86 -4.83
N TRP A 282 -1.54 7.15 -4.97
CA TRP A 282 -2.10 7.96 -6.07
C TRP A 282 -1.49 9.36 -6.20
N ALA A 283 -1.09 9.97 -5.09
CA ALA A 283 -0.45 11.30 -5.10
C ALA A 283 1.09 11.26 -5.20
N GLY A 284 1.66 10.17 -5.73
CA GLY A 284 3.11 10.02 -5.93
C GLY A 284 3.87 9.55 -4.70
N THR A 285 3.18 9.15 -3.63
CA THR A 285 3.83 8.52 -2.46
C THR A 285 4.32 7.12 -2.81
N GLU A 286 5.49 6.76 -2.28
CA GLU A 286 6.11 5.45 -2.52
C GLU A 286 6.65 4.86 -1.21
N PHE A 287 6.52 3.55 -1.04
CA PHE A 287 7.10 2.77 0.05
C PHE A 287 7.59 1.43 -0.49
N TRP A 288 8.89 1.17 -0.39
CA TRP A 288 9.51 -0.03 -0.92
C TRP A 288 10.49 -0.65 0.07
N VAL A 289 10.55 -1.98 0.06
CA VAL A 289 11.48 -2.80 0.85
C VAL A 289 12.26 -3.68 -0.11
N HIS A 290 13.59 -3.67 0.02
CA HIS A 290 14.54 -4.44 -0.78
C HIS A 290 15.33 -5.37 0.14
N PRO A 291 14.84 -6.60 0.39
CA PRO A 291 15.45 -7.53 1.36
C PRO A 291 16.90 -7.86 1.03
N THR A 292 17.20 -8.26 -0.22
CA THR A 292 18.58 -8.58 -0.63
C THR A 292 19.53 -7.40 -0.49
N ALA A 293 19.08 -6.19 -0.81
CA ALA A 293 19.85 -4.95 -0.64
C ALA A 293 19.92 -4.46 0.81
N GLY A 294 19.10 -5.01 1.71
CA GLY A 294 19.05 -4.65 3.12
C GLY A 294 18.52 -3.25 3.42
N VAL A 295 17.73 -2.67 2.50
CA VAL A 295 17.20 -1.30 2.66
C VAL A 295 15.70 -1.23 2.41
N SER A 296 15.09 -0.21 2.99
CA SER A 296 13.73 0.24 2.70
C SER A 296 13.75 1.75 2.47
N TRP A 297 12.89 2.25 1.59
CA TRP A 297 12.80 3.67 1.36
C TRP A 297 11.35 4.16 1.23
N VAL A 298 11.17 5.43 1.48
CA VAL A 298 9.89 6.13 1.47
C VAL A 298 10.05 7.45 0.73
N LEU A 299 9.18 7.73 -0.23
CA LEU A 299 8.94 9.06 -0.76
C LEU A 299 7.51 9.47 -0.40
N LEU A 300 7.34 10.56 0.32
CA LEU A 300 6.05 11.20 0.50
C LEU A 300 6.01 12.49 -0.31
N THR A 301 4.96 12.68 -1.09
CA THR A 301 4.68 13.87 -1.89
C THR A 301 3.18 14.03 -2.07
N ASN A 302 2.74 15.12 -2.72
CA ASN A 302 1.35 15.52 -2.74
C ASN A 302 0.87 16.01 -4.13
N ARG A 303 1.36 15.39 -5.22
CA ARG A 303 0.92 15.66 -6.59
C ARG A 303 0.42 14.37 -7.25
N ALA A 304 -0.84 14.35 -7.71
CA ALA A 304 -1.45 13.20 -8.38
C ALA A 304 -0.98 13.06 -9.84
N LEU A 305 -0.83 14.19 -10.54
CA LEU A 305 -0.34 14.25 -11.92
C LEU A 305 1.19 14.45 -11.92
N HIS A 306 1.93 13.36 -11.68
CA HIS A 306 3.38 13.35 -11.50
C HIS A 306 4.11 12.45 -12.51
N ALA A 307 3.63 12.40 -13.75
CA ALA A 307 4.17 11.51 -14.79
C ALA A 307 5.67 11.69 -15.07
N ASP A 308 6.23 12.87 -14.73
CA ASP A 308 7.65 13.18 -14.92
C ASP A 308 8.57 12.71 -13.77
N VAL A 309 7.98 12.11 -12.71
CA VAL A 309 8.74 11.57 -11.57
C VAL A 309 8.76 10.06 -11.67
N ASP A 310 9.93 9.52 -12.01
CA ASP A 310 10.13 8.08 -12.21
C ASP A 310 10.61 7.41 -10.91
N ALA A 311 9.72 6.59 -10.30
CA ALA A 311 10.04 5.82 -9.11
C ALA A 311 11.14 4.77 -9.37
N ASP A 312 11.25 4.23 -10.59
CA ASP A 312 12.30 3.27 -10.95
C ASP A 312 13.69 3.95 -11.00
N ALA A 313 13.72 5.23 -11.40
CA ALA A 313 14.95 6.03 -11.34
C ALA A 313 15.40 6.29 -9.89
N LEU A 314 14.45 6.50 -8.98
CA LEU A 314 14.71 6.66 -7.55
C LEU A 314 15.19 5.35 -6.92
N ASP A 315 14.56 4.22 -7.23
CA ASP A 315 15.02 2.88 -6.86
C ASP A 315 16.47 2.64 -7.27
N ASN A 316 16.79 2.89 -8.55
CA ASN A 316 18.14 2.72 -9.07
C ASN A 316 19.15 3.63 -8.37
N ALA A 317 18.77 4.88 -8.04
CA ALA A 317 19.65 5.82 -7.35
C ALA A 317 19.92 5.43 -5.89
N ILE A 318 18.96 4.77 -5.23
CA ILE A 318 19.11 4.26 -3.87
C ILE A 318 19.96 2.99 -3.87
N ILE A 319 19.61 2.00 -4.70
CA ILE A 319 20.31 0.71 -4.75
C ILE A 319 21.73 0.88 -5.29
N GLY A 320 21.94 1.76 -6.27
CA GLY A 320 23.27 2.05 -6.80
C GLY A 320 24.21 2.81 -5.85
N ALA A 321 23.71 3.24 -4.69
CA ALA A 321 24.49 3.91 -3.65
C ALA A 321 24.98 2.96 -2.53
N LEU A 322 24.59 1.69 -2.59
CA LEU A 322 25.01 0.63 -1.66
C LEU A 322 26.31 -0.02 -2.15
#